data_44a61858f9075780eb0bb5fe8566e987
#
_entry.id   44a61858f9075780eb0bb5fe8566e987
#
_cell.length_a   1.000
_cell.length_b   1.000
_cell.length_c   1.000
_cell.angle_alpha   90.00
_cell.angle_beta   90.00
_cell.angle_gamma   90.00
#
_symmetry.space_group_name_H-M   'P 1'
#
loop_
_entity.id
_entity.type
_entity.pdbx_description
1 polymer ?
#
loop_
_entity_poly.entity_id
_entity_poly.type
_entity_poly.pdbx_seq_one_letter_code
_entity_poly.pdbx_strand_id
1 'polypeptide(L)'
;MNEILDANFNEKIYEKPRYKRINFAKFSSVKIGGEFDVEILGREYFEDLGGFFGDFCAKFETILDAKLESPNANSCKFDGVIIGGANNILISPNPPKMGILSDEFNFIRVVKLDKIATKSHEIQNEILDKFHQKNSENLAQNLTKFDKNRRILQIGARCKSSEIYRFTRENNIGGFEFLRGIPGTLGGLITMNAGLIQYEISQNLLSVITSNGEISRKNCGFAYRKSAINGVILGANFLINGGFDADLSNKIDEKRANQPRGASFGSCFKNPPNDSAGRLLQECGFRGKRLGGCGFSEKHANFLINYGGGSFDEAMRLIKSAQSAVKSRFGIDLQTEVVIL
;
A
#
# COMPACT_ATOMS: atom_id res chain seq x y z
N MET A 1 -9.18 61.97 -6.45
CA MET A 1 -8.40 61.76 -5.22
C MET A 1 -8.87 60.47 -4.58
N ASN A 2 -7.98 59.56 -4.51
CA ASN A 2 -7.89 58.25 -3.88
C ASN A 2 -7.88 57.07 -4.83
N GLU A 3 -6.69 56.82 -5.30
CA GLU A 3 -6.16 55.51 -5.64
C GLU A 3 -6.09 54.65 -4.40
N ILE A 4 -6.56 53.44 -4.48
CA ILE A 4 -6.15 52.35 -3.58
C ILE A 4 -5.87 51.13 -4.45
N LEU A 5 -4.62 50.97 -4.82
CA LEU A 5 -3.76 49.79 -4.70
C LEU A 5 -4.46 48.43 -4.73
N ASP A 6 -4.52 47.87 -5.90
CA ASP A 6 -4.55 46.44 -6.11
C ASP A 6 -3.22 45.81 -5.65
N ALA A 7 -3.24 45.17 -4.51
CA ALA A 7 -2.14 44.32 -4.06
C ALA A 7 -2.33 42.93 -4.67
N ASN A 8 -1.56 42.64 -5.69
CA ASN A 8 -1.30 41.34 -6.21
C ASN A 8 -0.76 40.41 -5.07
N PHE A 9 -1.59 39.53 -4.58
CA PHE A 9 -1.16 38.41 -3.78
C PHE A 9 -1.40 37.11 -4.54
N ASN A 10 -0.51 36.81 -5.44
CA ASN A 10 -0.37 35.49 -6.03
C ASN A 10 1.12 35.11 -6.20
N GLU A 11 1.92 35.33 -5.17
CA GLU A 11 3.13 34.57 -4.99
C GLU A 11 2.73 33.26 -4.29
N LYS A 12 2.58 32.16 -5.06
CA LYS A 12 2.65 30.81 -4.51
C LYS A 12 4.02 30.70 -3.84
N ILE A 13 4.06 30.85 -2.53
CA ILE A 13 5.25 30.58 -1.73
C ILE A 13 5.52 29.08 -1.92
N TYR A 14 6.40 28.76 -2.85
CA TYR A 14 6.99 27.43 -2.92
C TYR A 14 7.85 27.27 -1.68
N GLU A 15 7.30 26.67 -0.62
CA GLU A 15 8.11 26.23 0.51
C GLU A 15 9.23 25.35 -0.04
N LYS A 16 10.46 25.59 0.44
CA LYS A 16 11.62 24.76 0.06
C LYS A 16 11.31 23.31 0.37
N PRO A 17 11.71 22.36 -0.48
CA PRO A 17 11.50 20.93 -0.22
C PRO A 17 11.98 20.56 1.19
N ARG A 18 11.14 19.90 1.96
CA ARG A 18 11.48 19.42 3.30
C ARG A 18 12.15 18.07 3.17
N TYR A 19 13.37 17.94 3.63
CA TYR A 19 14.12 16.69 3.64
C TYR A 19 14.24 16.13 5.04
N LYS A 20 14.26 14.80 5.13
CA LYS A 20 14.57 14.06 6.35
C LYS A 20 15.70 13.09 6.08
N ARG A 21 16.76 13.17 6.87
CA ARG A 21 17.83 12.18 6.86
C ARG A 21 17.33 10.87 7.46
N ILE A 22 17.32 9.80 6.68
CA ILE A 22 16.84 8.48 7.11
C ILE A 22 17.99 7.48 7.01
N ASN A 23 18.29 6.81 8.14
CA ASN A 23 19.19 5.67 8.19
C ASN A 23 18.39 4.39 7.94
N PHE A 24 18.53 3.80 6.75
CA PHE A 24 17.76 2.62 6.35
C PHE A 24 18.19 1.34 7.07
N ALA A 25 19.43 1.26 7.59
CA ALA A 25 19.83 0.17 8.48
C ALA A 25 19.04 0.16 9.81
N LYS A 26 18.42 1.29 10.17
CA LYS A 26 17.52 1.39 11.34
C LYS A 26 16.05 1.40 10.94
N PHE A 27 15.72 2.05 9.82
CA PHE A 27 14.34 2.28 9.39
C PHE A 27 13.74 1.07 8.67
N SER A 28 14.45 0.45 7.72
CA SER A 28 13.91 -0.69 6.95
C SER A 28 13.71 -1.93 7.81
N SER A 29 12.79 -2.80 7.41
CA SER A 29 12.55 -4.06 8.13
C SER A 29 13.74 -5.01 8.08
N VAL A 30 14.49 -5.03 6.98
CA VAL A 30 15.66 -5.90 6.81
C VAL A 30 16.93 -5.34 7.47
N LYS A 31 16.88 -4.08 7.93
CA LYS A 31 18.02 -3.39 8.57
C LYS A 31 19.28 -3.36 7.71
N ILE A 32 19.10 -3.22 6.40
CA ILE A 32 20.17 -3.01 5.41
C ILE A 32 19.91 -1.69 4.70
N GLY A 33 20.96 -0.93 4.43
CA GLY A 33 20.96 0.34 3.71
C GLY A 33 21.77 1.43 4.41
N GLY A 34 22.09 2.46 3.64
CA GLY A 34 22.82 3.65 4.09
C GLY A 34 21.93 4.72 4.70
N GLU A 35 22.49 5.91 4.84
CA GLU A 35 21.78 7.13 5.22
C GLU A 35 21.55 8.00 3.99
N PHE A 36 20.29 8.34 3.75
CA PHE A 36 19.88 9.13 2.58
C PHE A 36 18.94 10.25 2.99
N ASP A 37 18.98 11.35 2.24
CA ASP A 37 18.01 12.41 2.34
C ASP A 37 16.75 12.02 1.58
N VAL A 38 15.63 11.99 2.28
CA VAL A 38 14.31 11.60 1.75
C VAL A 38 13.42 12.81 1.79
N GLU A 39 12.79 13.16 0.68
CA GLU A 39 11.89 14.29 0.56
C GLU A 39 10.55 14.01 1.24
N ILE A 40 10.04 14.95 2.02
CA ILE A 40 8.74 14.84 2.69
C ILE A 40 7.70 15.49 1.80
N LEU A 41 6.76 14.71 1.31
CA LEU A 41 5.76 15.12 0.35
C LEU A 41 4.44 15.46 1.07
N GLY A 42 4.15 16.75 1.21
CA GLY A 42 2.87 17.25 1.67
C GLY A 42 1.87 17.40 0.52
N ARG A 43 0.70 17.98 0.82
CA ARG A 43 -0.37 18.21 -0.18
C ARG A 43 0.07 19.11 -1.33
N GLU A 44 1.02 19.99 -1.08
CA GLU A 44 1.57 20.96 -2.05
C GLU A 44 2.27 20.30 -3.25
N TYR A 45 2.63 19.02 -3.13
CA TYR A 45 3.19 18.23 -4.23
C TYR A 45 2.14 17.67 -5.19
N PHE A 46 0.87 17.73 -4.82
CA PHE A 46 -0.20 17.13 -5.58
C PHE A 46 -1.22 18.20 -5.98
N GLU A 47 -1.49 18.31 -7.28
CA GLU A 47 -2.46 19.26 -7.79
C GLU A 47 -3.87 18.74 -7.56
N ASP A 48 -4.77 19.63 -7.21
CA ASP A 48 -6.22 19.45 -7.10
C ASP A 48 -6.68 18.08 -6.53
N LEU A 49 -6.33 17.82 -5.26
CA LEU A 49 -6.78 16.61 -4.55
C LEU A 49 -8.29 16.61 -4.26
N GLY A 50 -9.03 17.59 -4.79
CA GLY A 50 -10.46 17.72 -4.60
C GLY A 50 -10.86 17.70 -3.13
N GLY A 51 -12.08 17.29 -2.83
CA GLY A 51 -12.60 17.19 -1.45
C GLY A 51 -11.99 16.10 -0.56
N PHE A 52 -10.92 15.39 -1.00
CA PHE A 52 -10.33 14.32 -0.19
C PHE A 52 -9.74 14.78 1.14
N PHE A 53 -9.22 16.04 1.17
CA PHE A 53 -8.63 16.62 2.37
C PHE A 53 -9.38 17.86 2.89
N GLY A 54 -10.39 18.38 2.16
CA GLY A 54 -11.17 19.53 2.58
C GLY A 54 -12.12 19.21 3.74
N ASP A 55 -12.51 20.24 4.50
CA ASP A 55 -13.67 20.15 5.38
C ASP A 55 -14.86 19.71 4.54
N PHE A 56 -15.32 18.52 4.80
CA PHE A 56 -16.28 17.76 4.01
C PHE A 56 -17.66 18.43 3.87
N CYS A 57 -17.84 19.63 4.41
CA CYS A 57 -19.11 20.35 4.42
C CYS A 57 -19.17 21.65 3.59
N ALA A 58 -18.05 22.26 3.17
CA ALA A 58 -18.11 23.67 2.74
C ALA A 58 -17.94 23.98 1.24
N LYS A 59 -17.56 23.01 0.37
CA LYS A 59 -17.29 23.31 -1.05
C LYS A 59 -17.94 22.36 -2.06
N PHE A 60 -19.06 21.74 -1.71
CA PHE A 60 -19.70 20.79 -2.62
C PHE A 60 -20.57 21.41 -3.70
N GLU A 61 -20.93 22.71 -3.59
CA GLU A 61 -21.83 23.37 -4.53
C GLU A 61 -21.14 23.98 -5.76
N THR A 62 -19.81 24.15 -5.76
CA THR A 62 -19.11 24.93 -6.80
C THR A 62 -18.41 24.09 -7.89
N ILE A 63 -18.45 22.75 -7.86
CA ILE A 63 -17.72 21.91 -8.83
C ILE A 63 -18.66 21.20 -9.83
N LEU A 64 -19.91 21.59 -9.89
CA LEU A 64 -20.91 20.96 -10.79
C LEU A 64 -20.69 21.26 -12.29
N ASP A 65 -19.84 22.22 -12.67
CA ASP A 65 -19.69 22.69 -14.06
C ASP A 65 -18.31 22.47 -14.71
N ALA A 66 -17.37 21.83 -14.06
CA ALA A 66 -16.08 21.54 -14.70
C ALA A 66 -16.16 20.26 -15.54
N LYS A 67 -16.11 20.43 -16.87
CA LYS A 67 -15.93 19.34 -17.84
C LYS A 67 -14.71 18.52 -17.43
N LEU A 68 -14.91 17.20 -17.30
CA LEU A 68 -13.86 16.19 -17.13
C LEU A 68 -13.03 16.13 -18.43
N GLU A 69 -12.03 16.97 -18.53
CA GLU A 69 -10.89 16.69 -19.40
C GLU A 69 -10.03 15.63 -18.72
N SER A 70 -9.52 14.68 -19.50
CA SER A 70 -8.64 13.61 -19.02
C SER A 70 -7.51 14.18 -18.15
N PRO A 71 -7.24 13.65 -16.94
CA PRO A 71 -6.23 14.23 -16.06
C PRO A 71 -4.87 14.18 -16.77
N ASN A 72 -4.22 15.34 -16.83
CA ASN A 72 -2.86 15.46 -17.33
C ASN A 72 -1.94 14.53 -16.56
N ALA A 73 -1.11 13.79 -17.27
CA ALA A 73 -0.19 12.77 -16.73
C ALA A 73 0.87 13.30 -15.73
N ASN A 74 0.84 14.58 -15.35
CA ASN A 74 1.85 15.28 -14.55
C ASN A 74 1.29 15.94 -13.27
N SER A 75 0.34 15.30 -12.60
CA SER A 75 -0.26 15.85 -11.38
C SER A 75 0.60 15.75 -10.12
N CYS A 76 1.76 15.10 -10.16
CA CYS A 76 2.71 15.02 -9.06
C CYS A 76 4.01 15.75 -9.41
N LYS A 77 4.41 16.73 -8.58
CA LYS A 77 5.65 17.52 -8.76
C LYS A 77 6.93 16.78 -8.32
N PHE A 78 6.80 15.58 -7.81
CA PHE A 78 7.92 14.77 -7.35
C PHE A 78 8.35 13.77 -8.41
N ASP A 79 9.61 13.88 -8.84
CA ASP A 79 10.26 12.93 -9.73
C ASP A 79 11.18 12.02 -8.91
N GLY A 80 10.66 10.86 -8.51
CA GLY A 80 11.38 9.89 -7.68
C GLY A 80 10.48 8.73 -7.24
N VAL A 81 11.01 7.89 -6.36
CA VAL A 81 10.30 6.73 -5.81
C VAL A 81 9.69 7.06 -4.46
N ILE A 82 8.39 6.85 -4.32
CA ILE A 82 7.70 7.03 -3.03
C ILE A 82 7.81 5.74 -2.23
N ILE A 83 8.35 5.86 -1.04
CA ILE A 83 8.50 4.75 -0.10
C ILE A 83 7.52 4.88 1.07
N GLY A 84 6.95 3.75 1.46
CA GLY A 84 6.14 3.65 2.68
C GLY A 84 7.00 3.33 3.91
N GLY A 85 6.70 2.22 4.57
CA GLY A 85 7.42 1.75 5.77
C GLY A 85 8.74 1.02 5.50
N ALA A 86 9.23 0.95 4.26
CA ALA A 86 10.42 0.21 3.84
C ALA A 86 10.45 -1.26 4.33
N ASN A 87 9.28 -1.91 4.28
CA ASN A 87 9.12 -3.27 4.80
C ASN A 87 9.42 -4.35 3.76
N ASN A 88 9.31 -4.01 2.47
CA ASN A 88 9.56 -4.90 1.34
C ASN A 88 10.55 -4.26 0.36
N ILE A 89 11.57 -3.59 0.87
CA ILE A 89 12.55 -2.86 0.05
C ILE A 89 13.96 -3.24 0.51
N LEU A 90 14.84 -3.44 -0.45
CA LEU A 90 16.28 -3.53 -0.26
C LEU A 90 16.92 -2.30 -0.93
N ILE A 91 17.55 -1.44 -0.14
CA ILE A 91 18.12 -0.17 -0.59
C ILE A 91 19.56 -0.37 -1.01
N SER A 92 19.88 -0.01 -2.27
CA SER A 92 21.25 -0.02 -2.80
C SER A 92 22.09 1.13 -2.23
N PRO A 93 23.43 1.09 -2.44
CA PRO A 93 24.32 2.20 -2.06
C PRO A 93 24.02 3.51 -2.84
N ASN A 94 23.43 3.41 -4.02
CA ASN A 94 23.07 4.54 -4.88
C ASN A 94 21.61 4.45 -5.30
N PRO A 95 20.65 4.67 -4.37
CA PRO A 95 19.26 4.57 -4.68
C PRO A 95 18.78 5.76 -5.51
N PRO A 96 17.67 5.64 -6.23
CA PRO A 96 17.03 6.79 -6.86
C PRO A 96 16.59 7.82 -5.81
N LYS A 97 16.20 9.02 -6.27
CA LYS A 97 15.57 10.02 -5.41
C LYS A 97 14.35 9.40 -4.73
N MET A 98 14.26 9.56 -3.40
CA MET A 98 13.21 8.96 -2.59
C MET A 98 12.36 10.02 -1.91
N GLY A 99 11.05 9.76 -1.82
CA GLY A 99 10.08 10.55 -1.09
C GLY A 99 9.24 9.73 -0.13
N ILE A 100 8.77 10.36 0.94
CA ILE A 100 7.76 9.82 1.85
C ILE A 100 6.61 10.81 1.97
N LEU A 101 5.39 10.30 2.05
CA LEU A 101 4.24 11.15 2.31
C LEU A 101 4.33 11.77 3.71
N SER A 102 3.87 13.01 3.88
CA SER A 102 3.80 13.70 5.18
C SER A 102 2.74 13.07 6.09
N ASP A 103 2.68 13.50 7.36
CA ASP A 103 1.72 13.00 8.34
C ASP A 103 0.27 13.37 7.99
N GLU A 104 0.04 14.30 7.07
CA GLU A 104 -1.29 14.64 6.54
C GLU A 104 -1.99 13.44 5.90
N PHE A 105 -1.22 12.46 5.40
CA PHE A 105 -1.72 11.22 4.81
C PHE A 105 -1.82 10.07 5.82
N ASN A 106 -1.72 10.35 7.12
CA ASN A 106 -1.87 9.38 8.21
C ASN A 106 -3.18 9.61 8.96
N PHE A 107 -4.28 9.09 8.43
CA PHE A 107 -5.60 9.18 9.05
C PHE A 107 -6.45 7.94 8.76
N ILE A 108 -7.36 7.64 9.68
CA ILE A 108 -8.41 6.61 9.52
C ILE A 108 -9.71 7.25 9.97
N ARG A 109 -10.74 7.22 9.13
CA ARG A 109 -12.04 7.80 9.46
C ARG A 109 -13.19 7.02 8.85
N VAL A 110 -14.29 6.95 9.57
CA VAL A 110 -15.55 6.41 9.08
C VAL A 110 -16.38 7.57 8.55
N VAL A 111 -16.76 7.50 7.29
CA VAL A 111 -17.57 8.52 6.61
C VAL A 111 -18.87 7.93 6.08
N LYS A 112 -19.93 8.73 6.01
CA LYS A 112 -21.18 8.30 5.38
C LYS A 112 -21.00 8.31 3.86
N LEU A 113 -21.59 7.34 3.19
CA LEU A 113 -21.46 7.19 1.74
C LEU A 113 -22.08 8.36 0.96
N ASP A 114 -23.12 8.99 1.50
CA ASP A 114 -23.74 10.19 0.92
C ASP A 114 -22.83 11.41 0.87
N LYS A 115 -21.81 11.43 1.72
CA LYS A 115 -20.80 12.49 1.78
C LYS A 115 -19.61 12.24 0.84
N ILE A 116 -19.57 11.10 0.15
CA ILE A 116 -18.56 10.82 -0.85
C ILE A 116 -19.19 11.12 -2.19
N ALA A 117 -18.81 12.26 -2.75
CA ALA A 117 -19.15 12.56 -4.13
C ALA A 117 -18.34 11.63 -5.04
N THR A 118 -18.80 10.42 -5.18
CA THR A 118 -18.38 9.60 -6.30
C THR A 118 -19.06 10.16 -7.55
N LYS A 119 -18.38 11.06 -8.25
CA LYS A 119 -18.79 11.53 -9.59
C LYS A 119 -18.79 10.38 -10.61
N SER A 120 -18.21 9.24 -10.27
CA SER A 120 -18.11 8.08 -11.12
C SER A 120 -19.30 7.13 -10.89
N HIS A 121 -20.16 7.02 -11.88
CA HIS A 121 -21.19 5.97 -11.96
C HIS A 121 -20.59 4.56 -11.79
N GLU A 122 -19.32 4.37 -12.18
CA GLU A 122 -18.61 3.09 -12.03
C GLU A 122 -18.43 2.70 -10.57
N ILE A 123 -18.00 3.63 -9.71
CA ILE A 123 -17.82 3.37 -8.27
C ILE A 123 -19.17 3.09 -7.61
N GLN A 124 -20.21 3.82 -8.01
CA GLN A 124 -21.58 3.56 -7.55
C GLN A 124 -22.04 2.17 -7.94
N ASN A 125 -21.82 1.76 -9.19
CA ASN A 125 -22.17 0.43 -9.68
C ASN A 125 -21.32 -0.67 -9.00
N GLU A 126 -20.05 -0.46 -8.77
CA GLU A 126 -19.20 -1.42 -8.04
C GLU A 126 -19.64 -1.60 -6.59
N ILE A 127 -20.09 -0.54 -5.95
CA ILE A 127 -20.71 -0.61 -4.63
C ILE A 127 -21.96 -1.50 -4.71
N LEU A 128 -22.82 -1.28 -5.68
CA LEU A 128 -24.05 -2.07 -5.89
C LEU A 128 -23.71 -3.54 -6.17
N ASP A 129 -22.81 -3.83 -7.09
CA ASP A 129 -22.44 -5.19 -7.50
C ASP A 129 -21.87 -6.02 -6.34
N LYS A 130 -21.00 -5.44 -5.50
CA LYS A 130 -20.45 -6.13 -4.33
C LYS A 130 -21.50 -6.48 -3.27
N PHE A 131 -22.57 -5.70 -3.20
CA PHE A 131 -23.69 -6.00 -2.31
C PHE A 131 -24.59 -7.09 -2.87
N HIS A 132 -24.75 -7.19 -4.19
CA HIS A 132 -25.55 -8.26 -4.82
C HIS A 132 -24.87 -9.63 -4.70
N GLN A 133 -23.53 -9.70 -4.78
CA GLN A 133 -22.79 -10.97 -4.71
C GLN A 133 -22.82 -11.67 -3.34
N LYS A 134 -23.05 -10.94 -2.24
CA LYS A 134 -23.05 -11.51 -0.88
C LYS A 134 -24.42 -11.95 -0.36
N ASN A 135 -25.50 -11.60 -1.04
CA ASN A 135 -26.88 -11.80 -0.56
C ASN A 135 -27.78 -12.46 -1.63
N SER A 136 -27.33 -13.58 -2.19
CA SER A 136 -28.15 -14.38 -3.07
C SER A 136 -29.26 -15.06 -2.25
N GLU A 137 -30.43 -14.56 -2.19
CA GLU A 137 -31.75 -15.19 -2.21
C GLU A 137 -32.92 -14.40 -1.59
N ASN A 138 -32.69 -13.38 -0.72
CA ASN A 138 -33.82 -12.71 -0.06
C ASN A 138 -33.82 -11.15 -0.11
N LEU A 139 -32.94 -10.50 -0.87
CA LEU A 139 -32.81 -9.04 -0.84
C LEU A 139 -33.11 -8.30 -2.15
N ALA A 140 -33.49 -9.00 -3.21
CA ALA A 140 -33.77 -8.38 -4.52
C ALA A 140 -34.91 -7.36 -4.51
N GLN A 141 -35.82 -7.43 -3.52
CA GLN A 141 -36.97 -6.53 -3.44
C GLN A 141 -36.70 -5.21 -2.66
N ASN A 142 -35.59 -5.08 -1.93
CA ASN A 142 -35.30 -3.89 -1.11
C ASN A 142 -34.15 -3.02 -1.61
N LEU A 143 -33.53 -3.33 -2.75
CA LEU A 143 -32.28 -2.72 -3.21
C LEU A 143 -32.42 -1.58 -4.23
N THR A 144 -33.63 -1.11 -4.48
CA THR A 144 -33.87 0.05 -5.38
C THR A 144 -33.61 1.41 -4.74
N LYS A 145 -33.29 1.46 -3.43
CA LYS A 145 -32.87 2.71 -2.75
C LYS A 145 -31.43 2.60 -2.29
N PHE A 146 -30.58 3.40 -2.88
CA PHE A 146 -29.23 3.69 -2.40
C PHE A 146 -29.33 4.09 -0.91
N ASP A 147 -28.86 3.21 -0.01
CA ASP A 147 -28.94 3.49 1.43
C ASP A 147 -27.92 4.58 1.79
N LYS A 148 -28.41 5.81 1.85
CA LYS A 148 -27.62 7.00 2.20
C LYS A 148 -26.95 6.93 3.58
N ASN A 149 -27.36 5.98 4.44
CA ASN A 149 -26.79 5.79 5.78
C ASN A 149 -25.58 4.84 5.80
N ARG A 150 -25.22 4.25 4.67
CA ARG A 150 -24.04 3.37 4.59
C ARG A 150 -22.78 4.12 4.91
N ARG A 151 -21.90 3.44 5.64
CA ARG A 151 -20.60 3.97 6.05
C ARG A 151 -19.48 3.25 5.32
N ILE A 152 -18.45 3.98 5.00
CA ILE A 152 -17.21 3.46 4.46
C ILE A 152 -16.04 3.85 5.37
N LEU A 153 -14.97 3.10 5.26
CA LEU A 153 -13.71 3.39 5.94
C LEU A 153 -12.77 4.05 4.95
N GLN A 154 -12.40 5.30 5.22
CA GLN A 154 -11.40 6.04 4.46
C GLN A 154 -10.08 6.05 5.21
N ILE A 155 -9.00 5.63 4.52
CA ILE A 155 -7.68 5.45 5.12
C ILE A 155 -6.62 6.15 4.27
N GLY A 156 -5.77 6.95 4.90
CA GLY A 156 -4.63 7.59 4.26
C GLY A 156 -3.48 6.62 3.98
N ALA A 157 -2.75 6.85 2.90
CA ALA A 157 -1.73 5.94 2.41
C ALA A 157 -0.55 5.72 3.38
N ARG A 158 -0.32 6.66 4.31
CA ARG A 158 0.73 6.58 5.31
C ARG A 158 0.36 5.74 6.54
N CYS A 159 -0.93 5.45 6.76
CA CYS A 159 -1.37 4.63 7.89
C CYS A 159 -0.68 3.27 7.90
N LYS A 160 -0.14 2.90 9.06
CA LYS A 160 0.48 1.59 9.24
C LYS A 160 -0.58 0.50 9.31
N SER A 161 -0.26 -0.67 8.77
CA SER A 161 -1.13 -1.86 8.87
C SER A 161 -1.56 -2.18 10.31
N SER A 162 -0.65 -2.00 11.28
CA SER A 162 -0.94 -2.20 12.71
C SER A 162 -1.94 -1.18 13.26
N GLU A 163 -1.92 0.05 12.77
CA GLU A 163 -2.89 1.10 13.14
C GLU A 163 -4.26 0.79 12.55
N ILE A 164 -4.29 0.37 11.27
CA ILE A 164 -5.51 -0.06 10.59
C ILE A 164 -6.13 -1.26 11.31
N TYR A 165 -5.34 -2.30 11.60
CA TYR A 165 -5.78 -3.49 12.33
C TYR A 165 -6.35 -3.13 13.71
N ARG A 166 -5.65 -2.28 14.49
CA ARG A 166 -6.11 -1.86 15.82
C ARG A 166 -7.42 -1.09 15.71
N PHE A 167 -7.50 -0.10 14.83
CA PHE A 167 -8.71 0.71 14.62
C PHE A 167 -9.91 -0.16 14.25
N THR A 168 -9.74 -1.08 13.30
CA THR A 168 -10.84 -1.93 12.80
C THR A 168 -11.31 -2.91 13.86
N ARG A 169 -10.39 -3.47 14.65
CA ARG A 169 -10.73 -4.31 15.80
C ARG A 169 -11.51 -3.55 16.88
N GLU A 170 -11.05 -2.36 17.29
CA GLU A 170 -11.68 -1.54 18.32
C GLU A 170 -13.05 -1.01 17.91
N ASN A 171 -13.29 -0.80 16.62
CA ASN A 171 -14.56 -0.31 16.08
C ASN A 171 -15.43 -1.43 15.48
N ASN A 172 -15.10 -2.70 15.74
CA ASN A 172 -15.83 -3.87 15.25
C ASN A 172 -16.07 -3.86 13.73
N ILE A 173 -15.00 -3.58 12.95
CA ILE A 173 -15.01 -3.53 11.48
C ILE A 173 -14.26 -4.74 10.94
N GLY A 174 -14.97 -5.62 10.22
CA GLY A 174 -14.41 -6.84 9.61
C GLY A 174 -13.69 -6.60 8.30
N GLY A 175 -12.92 -7.63 7.89
CA GLY A 175 -12.23 -7.69 6.59
C GLY A 175 -10.81 -7.14 6.61
N PHE A 176 -10.27 -6.82 7.79
CA PHE A 176 -8.89 -6.37 7.99
C PHE A 176 -8.11 -7.26 8.97
N GLU A 177 -8.67 -8.38 9.39
CA GLU A 177 -8.08 -9.34 10.32
C GLU A 177 -6.74 -9.87 9.84
N PHE A 178 -6.61 -10.05 8.52
CA PHE A 178 -5.39 -10.53 7.87
C PHE A 178 -4.20 -9.57 8.02
N LEU A 179 -4.43 -8.30 8.38
CA LEU A 179 -3.38 -7.33 8.64
C LEU A 179 -2.63 -7.59 9.95
N ARG A 180 -3.12 -8.51 10.82
CA ARG A 180 -2.42 -8.86 12.06
C ARG A 180 -1.00 -9.30 11.78
N GLY A 181 -0.04 -8.48 12.26
CA GLY A 181 1.39 -8.72 12.08
C GLY A 181 1.94 -8.50 10.66
N ILE A 182 1.15 -8.14 9.66
CA ILE A 182 1.68 -7.70 8.36
C ILE A 182 2.28 -6.30 8.54
N PRO A 183 3.56 -6.08 8.24
CA PRO A 183 4.16 -4.76 8.31
C PRO A 183 3.86 -3.95 7.05
N GLY A 184 3.96 -2.64 7.15
CA GLY A 184 3.85 -1.73 6.00
C GLY A 184 2.87 -0.60 6.23
N THR A 185 2.74 0.25 5.23
CA THR A 185 1.75 1.33 5.15
C THR A 185 0.70 1.00 4.11
N LEU A 186 -0.48 1.61 4.21
CA LEU A 186 -1.58 1.34 3.27
C LEU A 186 -1.15 1.49 1.81
N GLY A 187 -0.41 2.55 1.46
CA GLY A 187 0.09 2.74 0.08
C GLY A 187 0.91 1.55 -0.41
N GLY A 188 1.84 1.04 0.42
CA GLY A 188 2.62 -0.15 0.10
C GLY A 188 1.78 -1.43 0.03
N LEU A 189 0.79 -1.59 0.92
CA LEU A 189 -0.12 -2.73 0.90
C LEU A 189 -0.95 -2.77 -0.39
N ILE A 190 -1.45 -1.61 -0.84
CA ILE A 190 -2.23 -1.49 -2.08
C ILE A 190 -1.35 -1.74 -3.30
N THR A 191 -0.16 -1.13 -3.37
CA THR A 191 0.80 -1.32 -4.47
C THR A 191 1.09 -2.79 -4.72
N MET A 192 1.30 -3.54 -3.63
CA MET A 192 1.64 -4.97 -3.66
C MET A 192 0.42 -5.89 -3.65
N ASN A 193 -0.80 -5.37 -3.63
CA ASN A 193 -2.00 -6.17 -3.32
C ASN A 193 -1.72 -7.12 -2.16
N ALA A 194 -1.24 -6.56 -1.05
CA ALA A 194 -0.75 -7.35 0.08
C ALA A 194 -1.85 -8.23 0.65
N GLY A 195 -1.48 -9.45 1.00
CA GLY A 195 -2.42 -10.42 1.52
C GLY A 195 -1.74 -11.59 2.21
N LEU A 196 -2.56 -12.37 2.89
CA LEU A 196 -2.15 -13.60 3.57
C LEU A 196 -3.25 -14.66 3.39
N ILE A 197 -2.86 -15.89 3.03
CA ILE A 197 -3.78 -16.98 2.73
C ILE A 197 -4.63 -16.59 1.51
N GLN A 198 -5.97 -16.53 1.66
CA GLN A 198 -6.92 -16.08 0.63
C GLN A 198 -7.37 -14.62 0.80
N TYR A 199 -6.82 -13.91 1.78
CA TYR A 199 -7.21 -12.52 2.07
C TYR A 199 -6.24 -11.54 1.44
N GLU A 200 -6.75 -10.54 0.75
CA GLU A 200 -5.98 -9.47 0.10
C GLU A 200 -6.60 -8.10 0.39
N ILE A 201 -5.77 -7.06 0.41
CA ILE A 201 -6.22 -5.68 0.68
C ILE A 201 -7.28 -5.20 -0.31
N SER A 202 -7.26 -5.71 -1.54
CA SER A 202 -8.21 -5.34 -2.58
C SER A 202 -9.63 -5.90 -2.38
N GLN A 203 -9.86 -6.86 -1.47
CA GLN A 203 -11.16 -7.53 -1.34
C GLN A 203 -12.29 -6.59 -0.88
N ASN A 204 -12.02 -5.73 0.10
CA ASN A 204 -12.99 -4.76 0.62
C ASN A 204 -12.79 -3.35 0.06
N LEU A 205 -11.83 -3.19 -0.86
CA LEU A 205 -11.52 -1.92 -1.49
C LEU A 205 -12.67 -1.48 -2.41
N LEU A 206 -13.04 -0.22 -2.36
CA LEU A 206 -13.95 0.46 -3.29
C LEU A 206 -13.17 1.23 -4.33
N SER A 207 -12.27 2.09 -3.86
CA SER A 207 -11.48 2.97 -4.72
C SER A 207 -10.14 3.31 -4.07
N VAL A 208 -9.21 3.73 -4.91
CA VAL A 208 -7.91 4.27 -4.51
C VAL A 208 -7.83 5.71 -4.95
N ILE A 209 -7.44 6.57 -4.03
CA ILE A 209 -7.18 7.98 -4.30
C ILE A 209 -5.71 8.12 -4.65
N THR A 210 -5.43 8.64 -5.83
CA THR A 210 -4.06 8.85 -6.33
C THR A 210 -3.82 10.30 -6.66
N SER A 211 -2.57 10.66 -6.93
CA SER A 211 -2.21 11.97 -7.48
C SER A 211 -2.89 12.27 -8.81
N ASN A 212 -3.39 11.26 -9.53
CA ASN A 212 -4.06 11.40 -10.82
C ASN A 212 -5.59 11.29 -10.70
N GLY A 213 -6.13 11.35 -9.48
CA GLY A 213 -7.55 11.23 -9.20
C GLY A 213 -7.94 9.92 -8.55
N GLU A 214 -9.24 9.72 -8.37
CA GLU A 214 -9.81 8.52 -7.76
C GLU A 214 -10.01 7.42 -8.82
N ILE A 215 -9.54 6.22 -8.51
CA ILE A 215 -9.59 5.04 -9.39
C ILE A 215 -10.45 3.98 -8.72
N SER A 216 -11.48 3.46 -9.42
CA SER A 216 -12.29 2.35 -8.93
C SER A 216 -11.44 1.08 -8.78
N ARG A 217 -11.82 0.18 -7.86
CA ARG A 217 -11.10 -1.09 -7.65
C ARG A 217 -10.94 -1.88 -8.95
N LYS A 218 -11.97 -1.90 -9.81
CA LYS A 218 -11.96 -2.64 -11.09
C LYS A 218 -10.82 -2.18 -12.00
N ASN A 219 -10.50 -0.89 -11.95
CA ASN A 219 -9.49 -0.25 -12.81
C ASN A 219 -8.07 -0.27 -12.19
N CYS A 220 -7.93 -0.75 -10.94
CA CYS A 220 -6.63 -0.84 -10.27
C CYS A 220 -5.73 -1.98 -10.80
N GLY A 221 -6.24 -2.90 -11.63
CA GLY A 221 -5.47 -3.99 -12.22
C GLY A 221 -4.79 -4.89 -11.18
N PHE A 222 -5.47 -5.20 -10.09
CA PHE A 222 -4.93 -6.06 -9.04
C PHE A 222 -4.68 -7.49 -9.53
N ALA A 223 -3.50 -8.00 -9.19
CA ALA A 223 -3.11 -9.38 -9.37
C ALA A 223 -2.22 -9.82 -8.19
N TYR A 224 -1.81 -11.08 -8.19
CA TYR A 224 -0.92 -11.61 -7.14
C TYR A 224 0.34 -10.76 -7.01
N ARG A 225 0.50 -10.12 -5.86
CA ARG A 225 1.63 -9.25 -5.49
C ARG A 225 1.90 -8.09 -6.47
N LYS A 226 0.83 -7.52 -7.04
CA LYS A 226 0.95 -6.31 -7.84
C LYS A 226 -0.38 -5.56 -8.00
N SER A 227 -0.30 -4.28 -8.35
CA SER A 227 -1.38 -3.47 -8.92
C SER A 227 -0.89 -2.77 -10.19
N ALA A 228 -1.80 -2.28 -11.02
CA ALA A 228 -1.50 -1.46 -12.19
C ALA A 228 -1.88 0.01 -11.96
N ILE A 229 -1.90 0.45 -10.70
CA ILE A 229 -2.25 1.81 -10.33
C ILE A 229 -1.17 2.76 -10.82
N ASN A 230 -1.59 3.77 -11.58
CA ASN A 230 -0.73 4.87 -12.01
C ASN A 230 -0.89 6.07 -11.08
N GLY A 231 0.22 6.75 -10.78
CA GLY A 231 0.27 7.86 -9.84
C GLY A 231 0.58 7.45 -8.40
N VAL A 232 0.76 8.46 -7.56
CA VAL A 232 1.06 8.27 -6.14
C VAL A 232 -0.21 7.93 -5.38
N ILE A 233 -0.22 6.81 -4.66
CA ILE A 233 -1.34 6.44 -3.79
C ILE A 233 -1.34 7.35 -2.57
N LEU A 234 -2.43 8.10 -2.37
CA LEU A 234 -2.63 9.06 -1.28
C LEU A 234 -3.57 8.52 -0.20
N GLY A 235 -4.44 7.59 -0.57
CA GLY A 235 -5.38 6.93 0.34
C GLY A 235 -6.31 5.98 -0.39
N ALA A 236 -7.27 5.43 0.34
CA ALA A 236 -8.27 4.54 -0.24
C ALA A 236 -9.57 4.52 0.56
N ASN A 237 -10.64 4.12 -0.11
CA ASN A 237 -11.98 3.93 0.42
C ASN A 237 -12.28 2.43 0.48
N PHE A 238 -12.80 1.96 1.62
CA PHE A 238 -13.14 0.57 1.84
C PHE A 238 -14.58 0.41 2.29
N LEU A 239 -15.20 -0.69 1.87
CA LEU A 239 -16.50 -1.08 2.41
C LEU A 239 -16.35 -1.53 3.86
N ILE A 240 -17.29 -1.10 4.70
CA ILE A 240 -17.48 -1.66 6.04
C ILE A 240 -18.46 -2.82 5.91
N ASN A 241 -17.92 -4.05 6.01
CA ASN A 241 -18.67 -5.29 5.86
C ASN A 241 -18.63 -6.08 7.17
N GLY A 242 -19.73 -6.09 7.91
CA GLY A 242 -19.87 -6.91 9.11
C GLY A 242 -18.95 -6.50 10.27
N GLY A 243 -18.90 -7.34 11.30
CA GLY A 243 -18.07 -7.16 12.48
C GLY A 243 -16.69 -7.78 12.32
N PHE A 244 -15.78 -7.41 13.23
CA PHE A 244 -14.44 -7.98 13.31
C PHE A 244 -14.49 -9.46 13.74
N ASP A 245 -13.84 -10.34 12.98
CA ASP A 245 -13.76 -11.77 13.25
C ASP A 245 -12.51 -12.10 14.08
N ALA A 246 -12.69 -12.26 15.38
CA ALA A 246 -11.61 -12.56 16.33
C ALA A 246 -11.00 -13.95 16.09
N ASP A 247 -11.82 -14.93 15.70
CA ASP A 247 -11.35 -16.30 15.45
C ASP A 247 -10.49 -16.37 14.20
N LEU A 248 -10.90 -15.67 13.13
CA LEU A 248 -10.07 -15.49 11.94
C LEU A 248 -8.73 -14.82 12.28
N SER A 249 -8.78 -13.74 13.09
CA SER A 249 -7.57 -13.05 13.52
C SER A 249 -6.61 -13.97 14.30
N ASN A 250 -7.11 -14.85 15.16
CA ASN A 250 -6.32 -15.82 15.91
C ASN A 250 -5.71 -16.88 14.97
N LYS A 251 -6.49 -17.44 14.04
CA LYS A 251 -5.99 -18.39 13.03
C LYS A 251 -4.88 -17.79 12.16
N ILE A 252 -4.96 -16.51 11.85
CA ILE A 252 -3.92 -15.78 11.12
C ILE A 252 -2.64 -15.67 11.95
N ASP A 253 -2.76 -15.35 13.25
CA ASP A 253 -1.62 -15.26 14.15
C ASP A 253 -0.90 -16.61 14.31
N GLU A 254 -1.64 -17.70 14.47
CA GLU A 254 -1.11 -19.06 14.54
C GLU A 254 -0.31 -19.44 13.27
N LYS A 255 -0.86 -19.14 12.08
CA LYS A 255 -0.13 -19.36 10.82
C LYS A 255 1.14 -18.53 10.74
N ARG A 256 1.12 -17.29 11.22
CA ARG A 256 2.30 -16.42 11.25
C ARG A 256 3.33 -16.83 12.29
N ALA A 257 2.94 -17.51 13.36
CA ALA A 257 3.86 -18.03 14.37
C ALA A 257 4.91 -18.98 13.74
N ASN A 258 4.59 -19.59 12.60
CA ASN A 258 5.51 -20.44 11.83
C ASN A 258 6.45 -19.68 10.89
N GLN A 259 6.30 -18.34 10.76
CA GLN A 259 7.22 -17.54 9.96
C GLN A 259 8.51 -17.23 10.73
N PRO A 260 9.64 -17.02 10.04
CA PRO A 260 10.87 -16.58 10.67
C PRO A 260 10.70 -15.23 11.36
N ARG A 261 11.35 -15.08 12.51
CA ARG A 261 11.48 -13.80 13.20
C ARG A 261 12.86 -13.20 12.92
N GLY A 262 12.97 -11.88 12.91
CA GLY A 262 14.23 -11.18 12.67
C GLY A 262 14.13 -10.11 11.62
N ALA A 263 15.24 -9.45 11.36
CA ALA A 263 15.34 -8.37 10.38
C ALA A 263 15.27 -8.95 8.96
N SER A 264 14.12 -8.81 8.30
CA SER A 264 13.89 -9.29 6.93
C SER A 264 12.85 -8.42 6.21
N PHE A 265 12.75 -8.55 4.91
CA PHE A 265 11.68 -7.94 4.11
C PHE A 265 10.51 -8.90 3.82
N GLY A 266 10.39 -10.02 4.57
CA GLY A 266 9.40 -11.07 4.32
C GLY A 266 9.87 -12.04 3.25
N SER A 267 8.96 -12.48 2.38
CA SER A 267 9.29 -13.37 1.26
C SER A 267 10.22 -12.66 0.26
N CYS A 268 11.33 -13.32 -0.05
CA CYS A 268 12.32 -12.81 -1.00
C CYS A 268 11.82 -12.90 -2.45
N PHE A 269 11.14 -14.01 -2.79
CA PHE A 269 10.64 -14.30 -4.13
C PHE A 269 9.14 -14.55 -4.12
N LYS A 270 8.49 -14.20 -5.23
CA LYS A 270 7.11 -14.59 -5.51
C LYS A 270 7.03 -16.09 -5.74
N ASN A 271 5.93 -16.69 -5.35
CA ASN A 271 5.67 -18.07 -5.72
C ASN A 271 5.41 -18.16 -7.23
N PRO A 272 6.10 -19.06 -7.95
CA PRO A 272 5.80 -19.32 -9.34
C PRO A 272 4.45 -20.07 -9.47
N PRO A 273 3.85 -20.10 -10.69
CA PRO A 273 2.66 -20.90 -10.92
C PRO A 273 2.85 -22.37 -10.49
N ASN A 274 1.91 -22.91 -9.77
CA ASN A 274 1.84 -24.32 -9.34
C ASN A 274 2.96 -24.79 -8.41
N ASP A 275 3.80 -23.89 -7.86
CA ASP A 275 4.87 -24.25 -6.94
C ASP A 275 5.12 -23.16 -5.90
N SER A 276 5.94 -23.44 -4.89
CA SER A 276 6.35 -22.44 -3.92
C SER A 276 7.85 -22.14 -4.01
N ALA A 277 8.20 -20.86 -3.99
CA ALA A 277 9.60 -20.43 -3.98
C ALA A 277 10.36 -21.03 -2.78
N GLY A 278 9.69 -21.17 -1.62
CA GLY A 278 10.30 -21.79 -0.43
C GLY A 278 10.72 -23.23 -0.64
N ARG A 279 9.90 -24.06 -1.30
CA ARG A 279 10.23 -25.44 -1.65
C ARG A 279 11.39 -25.50 -2.62
N LEU A 280 11.34 -24.73 -3.70
CA LEU A 280 12.39 -24.71 -4.73
C LEU A 280 13.75 -24.32 -4.13
N LEU A 281 13.77 -23.29 -3.28
CA LEU A 281 14.97 -22.84 -2.59
C LEU A 281 15.52 -23.89 -1.62
N GLN A 282 14.64 -24.58 -0.88
CA GLN A 282 15.03 -25.66 0.01
C GLN A 282 15.67 -26.81 -0.77
N GLU A 283 15.08 -27.23 -1.88
CA GLU A 283 15.61 -28.26 -2.77
C GLU A 283 16.98 -27.89 -3.39
N CYS A 284 17.24 -26.59 -3.58
CA CYS A 284 18.53 -26.06 -4.03
C CYS A 284 19.53 -25.82 -2.89
N GLY A 285 19.22 -26.23 -1.64
CA GLY A 285 20.12 -26.10 -0.50
C GLY A 285 20.26 -24.68 0.06
N PHE A 286 19.27 -23.81 -0.17
CA PHE A 286 19.30 -22.45 0.35
C PHE A 286 18.75 -22.31 1.77
N ARG A 287 18.01 -23.29 2.29
CA ARG A 287 17.54 -23.27 3.66
C ARG A 287 18.72 -23.20 4.63
N GLY A 288 18.81 -22.13 5.43
CA GLY A 288 19.91 -21.90 6.36
C GLY A 288 21.22 -21.43 5.73
N LYS A 289 21.28 -21.27 4.39
CA LYS A 289 22.49 -20.81 3.70
C LYS A 289 22.79 -19.37 4.05
N ARG A 290 24.04 -19.10 4.46
CA ARG A 290 24.53 -17.77 4.87
C ARG A 290 25.64 -17.26 3.98
N LEU A 291 25.75 -15.93 3.92
CA LEU A 291 26.88 -15.19 3.35
C LEU A 291 27.07 -13.91 4.16
N GLY A 292 28.18 -13.81 4.90
CA GLY A 292 28.41 -12.71 5.81
C GLY A 292 27.30 -12.55 6.85
N GLY A 293 26.76 -11.35 6.99
CA GLY A 293 25.67 -11.03 7.90
C GLY A 293 24.28 -11.44 7.38
N CYS A 294 24.14 -11.84 6.11
CA CYS A 294 22.87 -12.22 5.49
C CYS A 294 22.71 -13.74 5.37
N GLY A 295 21.47 -14.22 5.30
CA GLY A 295 21.19 -15.62 5.01
C GLY A 295 19.73 -15.96 4.84
N PHE A 296 19.43 -17.03 4.14
CA PHE A 296 18.09 -17.59 4.11
C PHE A 296 17.78 -18.33 5.41
N SER A 297 16.56 -18.14 5.90
CA SER A 297 16.15 -18.70 7.19
C SER A 297 16.14 -20.23 7.20
N GLU A 298 16.57 -20.81 8.32
CA GLU A 298 16.43 -22.23 8.60
C GLU A 298 14.98 -22.67 8.75
N LYS A 299 14.09 -21.74 9.13
CA LYS A 299 12.67 -22.01 9.33
C LYS A 299 11.88 -21.96 8.02
N HIS A 300 12.23 -21.04 7.12
CA HIS A 300 11.55 -20.85 5.82
C HIS A 300 12.52 -20.34 4.77
N ALA A 301 12.86 -21.16 3.78
CA ALA A 301 13.90 -20.87 2.80
C ALA A 301 13.66 -19.63 1.93
N ASN A 302 12.42 -19.13 1.82
CA ASN A 302 12.10 -17.90 1.06
C ASN A 302 12.24 -16.61 1.89
N PHE A 303 12.72 -16.68 3.13
CA PHE A 303 12.97 -15.50 3.98
C PHE A 303 14.47 -15.23 4.07
N LEU A 304 14.90 -14.12 3.46
CA LEU A 304 16.26 -13.63 3.65
C LEU A 304 16.30 -12.74 4.89
N ILE A 305 17.18 -13.09 5.82
CA ILE A 305 17.33 -12.46 7.13
C ILE A 305 18.71 -11.80 7.23
N ASN A 306 18.75 -10.59 7.74
CA ASN A 306 19.96 -9.98 8.26
C ASN A 306 20.15 -10.41 9.70
N TYR A 307 21.15 -11.23 9.94
CA TYR A 307 21.51 -11.75 11.26
C TYR A 307 22.40 -10.79 12.07
N GLY A 308 22.76 -9.64 11.47
CA GLY A 308 23.57 -8.58 12.03
C GLY A 308 24.72 -8.21 11.08
N GLY A 309 24.88 -6.93 10.82
CA GLY A 309 25.94 -6.41 9.95
C GLY A 309 25.84 -6.78 8.46
N GLY A 310 24.66 -7.29 8.02
CA GLY A 310 24.45 -7.66 6.63
C GLY A 310 24.51 -6.46 5.69
N SER A 311 25.11 -6.65 4.51
CA SER A 311 25.25 -5.65 3.47
C SER A 311 24.31 -5.88 2.29
N PHE A 312 24.14 -4.83 1.47
CA PHE A 312 23.39 -4.93 0.19
C PHE A 312 24.01 -5.97 -0.74
N ASP A 313 25.34 -5.97 -0.87
CA ASP A 313 26.06 -6.89 -1.76
C ASP A 313 25.90 -8.36 -1.34
N GLU A 314 25.96 -8.65 -0.04
CA GLU A 314 25.70 -10.00 0.49
C GLU A 314 24.30 -10.47 0.20
N ALA A 315 23.30 -9.62 0.44
CA ALA A 315 21.91 -9.92 0.13
C ALA A 315 21.69 -10.16 -1.38
N MET A 316 22.24 -9.30 -2.24
CA MET A 316 22.15 -9.43 -3.69
C MET A 316 22.84 -10.67 -4.23
N ARG A 317 24.02 -11.02 -3.70
CA ARG A 317 24.72 -12.27 -4.08
C ARG A 317 23.93 -13.50 -3.70
N LEU A 318 23.28 -13.53 -2.52
CA LEU A 318 22.38 -14.62 -2.12
C LEU A 318 21.16 -14.70 -3.05
N ILE A 319 20.52 -13.58 -3.37
CA ILE A 319 19.35 -13.52 -4.27
C ILE A 319 19.71 -14.05 -5.66
N LYS A 320 20.79 -13.54 -6.27
CA LYS A 320 21.24 -13.97 -7.59
C LYS A 320 21.66 -15.46 -7.63
N SER A 321 22.39 -15.92 -6.60
CA SER A 321 22.77 -17.33 -6.47
C SER A 321 21.55 -18.25 -6.38
N ALA A 322 20.51 -17.83 -5.63
CA ALA A 322 19.27 -18.57 -5.49
C ALA A 322 18.50 -18.64 -6.82
N GLN A 323 18.39 -17.53 -7.54
CA GLN A 323 17.78 -17.48 -8.88
C GLN A 323 18.49 -18.41 -9.87
N SER A 324 19.82 -18.35 -9.93
CA SER A 324 20.62 -19.20 -10.81
C SER A 324 20.48 -20.69 -10.50
N ALA A 325 20.49 -21.07 -9.23
CA ALA A 325 20.36 -22.45 -8.80
C ALA A 325 18.97 -23.03 -9.14
N VAL A 326 17.90 -22.26 -8.88
CA VAL A 326 16.53 -22.70 -9.20
C VAL A 326 16.34 -22.78 -10.73
N LYS A 327 16.87 -21.81 -11.49
CA LYS A 327 16.84 -21.85 -12.95
C LYS A 327 17.55 -23.07 -13.51
N SER A 328 18.74 -23.36 -13.00
CA SER A 328 19.55 -24.51 -13.45
C SER A 328 18.87 -25.85 -13.13
N ARG A 329 18.27 -25.97 -11.94
CA ARG A 329 17.70 -27.27 -11.49
C ARG A 329 16.27 -27.52 -11.99
N PHE A 330 15.44 -26.48 -12.06
CA PHE A 330 14.01 -26.59 -12.35
C PHE A 330 13.55 -25.86 -13.62
N GLY A 331 14.42 -25.09 -14.28
CA GLY A 331 14.05 -24.28 -15.42
C GLY A 331 13.20 -23.05 -15.11
N ILE A 332 12.98 -22.73 -13.82
CA ILE A 332 12.08 -21.67 -13.35
C ILE A 332 12.85 -20.39 -13.08
N ASP A 333 12.39 -19.29 -13.64
CA ASP A 333 12.91 -17.94 -13.36
C ASP A 333 12.19 -17.34 -12.13
N LEU A 334 12.82 -17.39 -10.95
CA LEU A 334 12.27 -16.78 -9.75
C LEU A 334 12.28 -15.26 -9.85
N GLN A 335 11.10 -14.68 -9.68
CA GLN A 335 10.93 -13.23 -9.60
C GLN A 335 11.03 -12.76 -8.14
N THR A 336 11.78 -11.70 -7.86
CA THR A 336 11.82 -11.11 -6.53
C THR A 336 10.45 -10.54 -6.15
N GLU A 337 10.03 -10.77 -4.90
CA GLU A 337 8.92 -10.06 -4.29
C GLU A 337 9.43 -8.76 -3.65
N VAL A 338 10.64 -8.78 -3.11
CA VAL A 338 11.33 -7.60 -2.60
C VAL A 338 11.65 -6.62 -3.74
N VAL A 339 11.38 -5.35 -3.51
CA VAL A 339 11.73 -4.25 -4.42
C VAL A 339 13.17 -3.81 -4.12
N ILE A 340 13.99 -3.75 -5.16
CA ILE A 340 15.40 -3.33 -5.05
C ILE A 340 15.49 -1.91 -5.62
N LEU A 341 15.96 -0.97 -4.81
CA LEU A 341 16.09 0.46 -5.16
C LEU A 341 17.56 0.88 -5.17
#